data_2cebd74eda2e70b34c5a4bd5df00d81b
#
_entry.id   2cebd74eda2e70b34c5a4bd5df00d81b
#
_cell.length_a   1.000
_cell.length_b   1.000
_cell.length_c   1.000
_cell.angle_alpha   90.00
_cell.angle_beta   90.00
_cell.angle_gamma   90.00
#
_symmetry.space_group_name_H-M   'P 1'
#
loop_
_entity.id
_entity.type
_entity.pdbx_description
1 polymer ?
#
loop_
_entity_poly.entity_id
_entity_poly.type
_entity_poly.pdbx_seq_one_letter_code
_entity_poly.pdbx_strand_id
1 'polypeptide(L)'
;INFNGLVDLVDALGGVTVYSHYTYSYQGYHFTEGYNEVDGEKALRFVRARKMLPQNELSRGQHQMELIKGIFRKFAENPTYSNSMAVLNALEDNFVTNLPEEDYYDAFKLVVKLLPELENMENHSIEGTYQWHYDEIREGYYQYYYYPAEGEVERVRNDINAVLEGK
;
A
#
# COMPACT_ATOMS: atom_id res chain seq x y z
N ILE A 1 -3.64 -0.39 -11.54
CA ILE A 1 -4.32 -1.52 -10.88
C ILE A 1 -5.67 -1.05 -10.35
N ASN A 2 -6.72 -1.80 -10.55
CA ASN A 2 -8.03 -1.51 -10.01
C ASN A 2 -8.28 -2.31 -8.71
N PHE A 3 -9.43 -2.06 -8.04
CA PHE A 3 -9.74 -2.72 -6.78
C PHE A 3 -10.01 -4.23 -6.94
N ASN A 4 -10.51 -4.68 -8.10
CA ASN A 4 -10.71 -6.09 -8.36
C ASN A 4 -9.37 -6.82 -8.46
N GLY A 5 -8.37 -6.22 -9.14
CA GLY A 5 -7.03 -6.77 -9.20
C GLY A 5 -6.35 -6.94 -7.84
N LEU A 6 -6.67 -6.09 -6.86
CA LEU A 6 -6.20 -6.29 -5.49
C LEU A 6 -6.84 -7.53 -4.83
N VAL A 7 -8.15 -7.69 -5.01
CA VAL A 7 -8.88 -8.86 -4.49
C VAL A 7 -8.33 -10.14 -5.12
N ASP A 8 -8.27 -10.17 -6.45
CA ASP A 8 -7.80 -11.33 -7.23
C ASP A 8 -6.35 -11.71 -6.87
N LEU A 9 -5.47 -10.72 -6.67
CA LEU A 9 -4.09 -10.94 -6.25
C LEU A 9 -4.00 -11.61 -4.87
N VAL A 10 -4.72 -11.09 -3.89
CA VAL A 10 -4.70 -11.63 -2.53
C VAL A 10 -5.30 -13.03 -2.50
N ASP A 11 -6.37 -13.27 -3.24
CA ASP A 11 -7.02 -14.59 -3.34
C ASP A 11 -6.13 -15.61 -4.08
N ALA A 12 -5.42 -15.18 -5.14
CA ALA A 12 -4.46 -16.04 -5.85
C ALA A 12 -3.29 -16.48 -4.96
N LEU A 13 -2.91 -15.67 -3.97
CA LEU A 13 -1.92 -16.01 -2.95
C LEU A 13 -2.49 -16.90 -1.83
N GLY A 14 -3.80 -17.17 -1.83
CA GLY A 14 -4.50 -17.92 -0.77
C GLY A 14 -4.68 -17.11 0.52
N GLY A 15 -4.77 -15.79 0.40
CA GLY A 15 -4.84 -14.85 1.51
C GLY A 15 -3.47 -14.39 2.00
N VAL A 16 -3.45 -13.28 2.75
CA VAL A 16 -2.24 -12.69 3.32
C VAL A 16 -2.44 -12.30 4.78
N THR A 17 -1.34 -12.15 5.51
CA THR A 17 -1.33 -11.64 6.88
C THR A 17 -0.93 -10.17 6.88
N VAL A 18 -1.76 -9.32 7.48
CA VAL A 18 -1.51 -7.88 7.63
C VAL A 18 -1.44 -7.48 9.10
N TYR A 19 -0.64 -6.48 9.43
CA TYR A 19 -0.61 -5.91 10.77
C TYR A 19 -1.53 -4.70 10.86
N SER A 20 -2.47 -4.72 11.80
CA SER A 20 -3.32 -3.56 12.11
C SER A 20 -2.82 -2.86 13.36
N HIS A 21 -2.62 -1.56 13.29
CA HIS A 21 -2.25 -0.73 14.44
C HIS A 21 -3.45 -0.41 15.35
N TYR A 22 -4.67 -0.79 14.93
CA TYR A 22 -5.91 -0.43 15.61
C TYR A 22 -6.93 -1.56 15.56
N THR A 23 -7.77 -1.64 16.58
CA THR A 23 -8.99 -2.46 16.56
C THR A 23 -10.15 -1.63 16.02
N TYR A 24 -10.79 -2.08 14.94
CA TYR A 24 -11.93 -1.40 14.32
C TYR A 24 -12.79 -2.36 13.50
N SER A 25 -13.97 -1.88 13.07
CA SER A 25 -14.83 -2.58 12.11
C SER A 25 -15.16 -1.68 10.94
N TYR A 26 -15.16 -2.26 9.74
CA TYR A 26 -15.51 -1.54 8.52
C TYR A 26 -16.26 -2.44 7.52
N GLN A 27 -17.44 -1.98 7.11
CA GLN A 27 -18.30 -2.67 6.13
C GLN A 27 -18.51 -4.17 6.43
N GLY A 28 -18.78 -4.52 7.68
CA GLY A 28 -19.05 -5.88 8.11
C GLY A 28 -17.81 -6.72 8.48
N TYR A 29 -16.61 -6.21 8.23
CA TYR A 29 -15.36 -6.88 8.62
C TYR A 29 -14.80 -6.29 9.91
N HIS A 30 -14.26 -7.17 10.74
CA HIS A 30 -13.61 -6.81 12.00
C HIS A 30 -12.11 -7.04 11.90
N PHE A 31 -11.33 -6.08 12.42
CA PHE A 31 -9.88 -6.11 12.51
C PHE A 31 -9.48 -5.86 13.96
N THR A 32 -8.55 -6.67 14.46
CA THR A 32 -7.96 -6.50 15.79
C THR A 32 -6.58 -5.87 15.66
N GLU A 33 -6.18 -5.09 16.64
CA GLU A 33 -4.79 -4.67 16.75
C GLU A 33 -3.86 -5.89 16.73
N GLY A 34 -2.81 -5.84 15.92
CA GLY A 34 -1.91 -6.98 15.68
C GLY A 34 -2.14 -7.63 14.30
N TYR A 35 -1.73 -8.88 14.19
CA TYR A 35 -1.81 -9.62 12.92
C TYR A 35 -3.23 -10.13 12.64
N ASN A 36 -3.67 -9.95 11.40
CA ASN A 36 -4.97 -10.37 10.89
C ASN A 36 -4.78 -11.14 9.58
N GLU A 37 -5.39 -12.33 9.49
CA GLU A 37 -5.54 -13.05 8.24
C GLU A 37 -6.64 -12.41 7.40
N VAL A 38 -6.34 -12.13 6.14
CA VAL A 38 -7.27 -11.48 5.21
C VAL A 38 -7.27 -12.20 3.86
N ASP A 39 -8.47 -12.47 3.33
CA ASP A 39 -8.74 -12.78 1.94
C ASP A 39 -8.82 -11.48 1.12
N GLY A 40 -9.07 -11.57 -0.18
CA GLY A 40 -9.10 -10.43 -1.07
C GLY A 40 -10.14 -9.38 -0.67
N GLU A 41 -11.36 -9.78 -0.32
CA GLU A 41 -12.43 -8.86 0.08
C GLU A 41 -12.11 -8.18 1.42
N LYS A 42 -11.62 -8.92 2.40
CA LYS A 42 -11.22 -8.37 3.70
C LYS A 42 -10.00 -7.45 3.55
N ALA A 43 -9.03 -7.80 2.69
CA ALA A 43 -7.88 -6.95 2.36
C ALA A 43 -8.32 -5.62 1.71
N LEU A 44 -9.29 -5.67 0.79
CA LEU A 44 -9.85 -4.46 0.21
C LEU A 44 -10.50 -3.55 1.27
N ARG A 45 -11.21 -4.11 2.25
CA ARG A 45 -11.78 -3.34 3.36
C ARG A 45 -10.70 -2.78 4.28
N PHE A 46 -9.65 -3.53 4.51
CA PHE A 46 -8.49 -3.09 5.30
C PHE A 46 -7.86 -1.82 4.73
N VAL A 47 -7.53 -1.78 3.43
CA VAL A 47 -6.86 -0.62 2.81
C VAL A 47 -7.78 0.55 2.50
N ARG A 48 -9.10 0.35 2.51
CA ARG A 48 -10.10 1.43 2.29
C ARG A 48 -10.61 2.05 3.58
N ALA A 49 -10.36 1.44 4.73
CA ALA A 49 -10.72 1.99 6.02
C ALA A 49 -10.06 3.37 6.20
N ARG A 50 -10.84 4.38 6.62
CA ARG A 50 -10.36 5.75 6.78
C ARG A 50 -10.98 6.44 8.00
N LYS A 51 -12.28 6.78 7.92
CA LYS A 51 -12.96 7.61 8.92
C LYS A 51 -13.06 6.98 10.32
N MET A 52 -12.91 5.65 10.42
CA MET A 52 -12.89 4.90 11.67
C MET A 52 -11.50 4.79 12.27
N LEU A 53 -10.46 5.31 11.59
CA LEU A 53 -9.07 5.27 12.04
C LEU A 53 -8.67 6.60 12.67
N PRO A 54 -7.81 6.62 13.70
CA PRO A 54 -7.50 7.83 14.47
C PRO A 54 -6.91 8.98 13.63
N GLN A 55 -6.08 8.67 12.65
CA GLN A 55 -5.40 9.66 11.81
C GLN A 55 -5.88 9.63 10.36
N ASN A 56 -7.09 9.11 10.11
CA ASN A 56 -7.73 9.09 8.78
C ASN A 56 -6.79 8.66 7.63
N GLU A 57 -6.26 9.63 6.88
CA GLU A 57 -5.42 9.39 5.69
C GLU A 57 -4.08 8.74 6.03
N LEU A 58 -3.44 9.17 7.10
CA LEU A 58 -2.15 8.64 7.52
C LEU A 58 -2.26 7.17 7.93
N SER A 59 -3.28 6.85 8.74
CA SER A 59 -3.56 5.45 9.12
C SER A 59 -3.93 4.59 7.91
N ARG A 60 -4.64 5.16 6.92
CA ARG A 60 -4.91 4.45 5.66
C ARG A 60 -3.63 4.16 4.88
N GLY A 61 -2.70 5.11 4.81
CA GLY A 61 -1.38 4.91 4.20
C GLY A 61 -0.59 3.79 4.89
N GLN A 62 -0.62 3.72 6.23
CA GLN A 62 -0.02 2.62 6.98
C GLN A 62 -0.64 1.27 6.62
N HIS A 63 -1.98 1.17 6.56
CA HIS A 63 -2.67 -0.06 6.16
C HIS A 63 -2.31 -0.50 4.73
N GLN A 64 -2.18 0.44 3.79
CA GLN A 64 -1.75 0.14 2.42
C GLN A 64 -0.33 -0.44 2.40
N MET A 65 0.59 0.13 3.19
CA MET A 65 1.95 -0.36 3.33
C MET A 65 1.97 -1.77 3.96
N GLU A 66 1.20 -2.01 5.02
CA GLU A 66 1.12 -3.31 5.67
C GLU A 66 0.54 -4.39 4.74
N LEU A 67 -0.42 -4.03 3.87
CA LEU A 67 -0.89 -4.98 2.85
C LEU A 67 0.20 -5.31 1.83
N ILE A 68 0.95 -4.31 1.36
CA ILE A 68 2.09 -4.54 0.46
C ILE A 68 3.11 -5.48 1.10
N LYS A 69 3.51 -5.22 2.34
CA LYS A 69 4.41 -6.10 3.11
C LYS A 69 3.83 -7.52 3.25
N GLY A 70 2.53 -7.64 3.57
CA GLY A 70 1.84 -8.92 3.68
C GLY A 70 1.85 -9.74 2.39
N ILE A 71 1.59 -9.10 1.25
CA ILE A 71 1.68 -9.73 -0.09
C ILE A 71 3.08 -10.26 -0.35
N PHE A 72 4.10 -9.46 -0.09
CA PHE A 72 5.49 -9.85 -0.32
C PHE A 72 5.94 -10.96 0.63
N ARG A 73 5.57 -10.91 1.92
CA ARG A 73 5.84 -12.01 2.88
C ARG A 73 5.23 -13.31 2.39
N LYS A 74 3.96 -13.26 1.99
CA LYS A 74 3.25 -14.43 1.47
C LYS A 74 3.90 -15.01 0.23
N PHE A 75 4.32 -14.14 -0.69
CA PHE A 75 5.05 -14.53 -1.88
C PHE A 75 6.42 -15.15 -1.54
N ALA A 76 7.13 -14.62 -0.53
CA ALA A 76 8.42 -15.11 -0.08
C ALA A 76 8.36 -16.52 0.55
N GLU A 77 7.20 -16.96 1.07
CA GLU A 77 7.02 -18.31 1.60
C GLU A 77 7.22 -19.37 0.52
N ASN A 78 6.87 -19.08 -0.74
CA ASN A 78 7.02 -20.01 -1.86
C ASN A 78 7.27 -19.26 -3.18
N PRO A 79 8.47 -18.70 -3.40
CA PRO A 79 8.79 -17.86 -4.55
C PRO A 79 9.09 -18.72 -5.78
N THR A 80 8.13 -19.51 -6.25
CA THR A 80 8.26 -20.33 -7.44
C THR A 80 7.79 -19.57 -8.68
N TYR A 81 8.34 -19.94 -9.84
CA TYR A 81 7.87 -19.41 -11.13
C TYR A 81 6.36 -19.64 -11.33
N SER A 82 5.85 -20.80 -10.90
CA SER A 82 4.41 -21.13 -10.99
C SER A 82 3.55 -20.14 -10.19
N ASN A 83 3.97 -19.80 -8.96
CA ASN A 83 3.25 -18.82 -8.14
C ASN A 83 3.35 -17.41 -8.73
N SER A 84 4.48 -17.06 -9.35
CA SER A 84 4.63 -15.77 -10.03
C SER A 84 3.70 -15.66 -11.22
N MET A 85 3.57 -16.72 -12.02
CA MET A 85 2.64 -16.76 -13.14
C MET A 85 1.17 -16.72 -12.67
N ALA A 86 0.83 -17.37 -11.55
CA ALA A 86 -0.49 -17.29 -10.96
C ALA A 86 -0.84 -15.85 -10.54
N VAL A 87 0.11 -15.13 -9.93
CA VAL A 87 -0.02 -13.72 -9.59
C VAL A 87 -0.16 -12.84 -10.83
N LEU A 88 0.67 -13.04 -11.86
CA LEU A 88 0.59 -12.30 -13.13
C LEU A 88 -0.75 -12.52 -13.82
N ASN A 89 -1.22 -13.77 -13.90
CA ASN A 89 -2.51 -14.09 -14.50
C ASN A 89 -3.68 -13.47 -13.72
N ALA A 90 -3.64 -13.44 -12.39
CA ALA A 90 -4.64 -12.77 -11.57
C ALA A 90 -4.67 -11.24 -11.81
N LEU A 91 -3.56 -10.67 -12.24
CA LEU A 91 -3.44 -9.25 -12.55
C LEU A 91 -3.70 -8.91 -14.02
N GLU A 92 -3.73 -9.90 -14.95
CA GLU A 92 -3.75 -9.69 -16.41
C GLU A 92 -4.86 -8.72 -16.85
N ASP A 93 -6.07 -8.87 -16.34
CA ASP A 93 -7.21 -8.00 -16.68
C ASP A 93 -7.21 -6.65 -15.90
N ASN A 94 -6.37 -6.52 -14.88
CA ASN A 94 -6.43 -5.43 -13.90
C ASN A 94 -5.17 -4.56 -13.86
N PHE A 95 -4.13 -4.96 -14.59
CA PHE A 95 -2.83 -4.30 -14.58
C PHE A 95 -2.33 -4.06 -15.99
N VAL A 96 -1.97 -2.83 -16.30
CA VAL A 96 -1.34 -2.46 -17.56
C VAL A 96 0.10 -2.06 -17.28
N THR A 97 1.03 -2.70 -17.96
CA THR A 97 2.46 -2.41 -17.90
C THR A 97 3.03 -2.23 -19.30
N ASN A 98 4.09 -1.46 -19.42
CA ASN A 98 4.91 -1.36 -20.62
C ASN A 98 6.14 -2.29 -20.56
N LEU A 99 6.22 -3.14 -19.54
CA LEU A 99 7.27 -4.16 -19.44
C LEU A 99 7.00 -5.25 -20.49
N PRO A 100 7.95 -5.60 -21.37
CA PRO A 100 7.82 -6.73 -22.30
C PRO A 100 7.67 -8.05 -21.56
N GLU A 101 6.91 -9.00 -22.14
CA GLU A 101 6.72 -10.33 -21.51
C GLU A 101 8.05 -11.09 -21.31
N GLU A 102 9.02 -10.88 -22.18
CA GLU A 102 10.37 -11.46 -22.09
C GLU A 102 11.12 -11.01 -20.84
N ASP A 103 10.78 -9.85 -20.29
CA ASP A 103 11.41 -9.28 -19.10
C ASP A 103 10.70 -9.69 -17.79
N TYR A 104 9.54 -10.34 -17.85
CA TYR A 104 8.79 -10.75 -16.65
C TYR A 104 9.58 -11.65 -15.72
N TYR A 105 10.35 -12.59 -16.29
CA TYR A 105 11.19 -13.49 -15.49
C TYR A 105 12.33 -12.76 -14.78
N ASP A 106 12.93 -11.77 -15.42
CA ASP A 106 14.00 -10.97 -14.82
C ASP A 106 13.45 -10.00 -13.76
N ALA A 107 12.29 -9.40 -14.01
CA ALA A 107 11.56 -8.62 -13.01
C ALA A 107 11.20 -9.48 -11.78
N PHE A 108 10.73 -10.71 -12.00
CA PHE A 108 10.47 -11.67 -10.93
C PHE A 108 11.73 -11.97 -10.09
N LYS A 109 12.87 -12.27 -10.73
CA LYS A 109 14.14 -12.51 -10.01
C LYS A 109 14.56 -11.32 -9.19
N LEU A 110 14.35 -10.09 -9.72
CA LEU A 110 14.63 -8.86 -8.99
C LEU A 110 13.74 -8.73 -7.74
N VAL A 111 12.44 -8.98 -7.87
CA VAL A 111 11.51 -8.98 -6.73
C VAL A 111 11.96 -9.96 -5.67
N VAL A 112 12.24 -11.24 -6.04
CA VAL A 112 12.72 -12.26 -5.10
C VAL A 112 14.01 -11.84 -4.39
N LYS A 113 14.91 -11.18 -5.10
CA LYS A 113 16.17 -10.67 -4.51
C LYS A 113 15.92 -9.55 -3.50
N LEU A 114 14.90 -8.73 -3.71
CA LEU A 114 14.56 -7.60 -2.85
C LEU A 114 13.67 -8.00 -1.66
N LEU A 115 13.09 -9.21 -1.64
CA LEU A 115 12.20 -9.66 -0.55
C LEU A 115 12.77 -9.46 0.85
N PRO A 116 14.07 -9.76 1.14
CA PRO A 116 14.63 -9.54 2.48
C PRO A 116 14.66 -8.07 2.90
N GLU A 117 14.75 -7.14 1.93
CA GLU A 117 14.81 -5.70 2.19
C GLU A 117 13.44 -5.06 2.44
N LEU A 118 12.35 -5.77 2.12
CA LEU A 118 11.00 -5.24 2.24
C LEU A 118 10.56 -5.01 3.69
N GLU A 119 11.13 -5.75 4.65
CA GLU A 119 10.90 -5.49 6.08
C GLU A 119 11.52 -4.16 6.53
N ASN A 120 12.52 -3.67 5.79
CA ASN A 120 13.19 -2.39 6.03
C ASN A 120 12.45 -1.21 5.36
N MET A 121 11.30 -1.46 4.71
CA MET A 121 10.51 -0.38 4.12
C MET A 121 10.00 0.56 5.19
N GLU A 122 10.42 1.81 5.11
CA GLU A 122 9.97 2.89 5.97
C GLU A 122 8.91 3.75 5.26
N ASN A 123 7.96 4.26 6.03
CA ASN A 123 6.95 5.19 5.53
C ASN A 123 7.29 6.60 5.99
N HIS A 124 7.71 7.44 5.05
CA HIS A 124 7.97 8.85 5.29
C HIS A 124 6.74 9.68 4.93
N SER A 125 6.00 10.10 5.93
CA SER A 125 4.85 11.00 5.76
C SER A 125 5.26 12.45 6.02
N ILE A 126 4.60 13.37 5.32
CA ILE A 126 4.74 14.81 5.56
C ILE A 126 3.74 15.19 6.66
N GLU A 127 4.21 15.74 7.77
CA GLU A 127 3.35 16.26 8.83
C GLU A 127 2.77 17.62 8.44
N GLY A 128 1.55 17.90 8.90
CA GLY A 128 0.89 19.16 8.58
C GLY A 128 -0.54 19.25 9.09
N THR A 129 -1.27 20.24 8.63
CA THR A 129 -2.64 20.50 9.05
C THR A 129 -3.57 20.64 7.85
N TYR A 130 -4.83 20.27 8.06
CA TYR A 130 -5.89 20.46 7.08
C TYR A 130 -6.59 21.81 7.32
N GLN A 131 -6.78 22.57 6.24
CA GLN A 131 -7.52 23.85 6.29
C GLN A 131 -8.48 23.96 5.12
N TRP A 132 -9.61 24.62 5.36
CA TRP A 132 -10.55 24.98 4.32
C TRP A 132 -10.08 26.26 3.62
N HIS A 133 -9.96 26.21 2.30
CA HIS A 133 -9.67 27.36 1.48
C HIS A 133 -10.76 27.58 0.44
N TYR A 134 -11.06 28.85 0.16
CA TYR A 134 -11.92 29.22 -0.93
C TYR A 134 -11.23 28.91 -2.26
N ASP A 135 -11.94 28.20 -3.15
CA ASP A 135 -11.44 27.89 -4.48
C ASP A 135 -11.70 29.08 -5.41
N GLU A 136 -10.65 29.82 -5.76
CA GLU A 136 -10.74 30.99 -6.66
C GLU A 136 -11.14 30.61 -8.09
N ILE A 137 -10.93 29.35 -8.50
CA ILE A 137 -11.25 28.84 -9.83
C ILE A 137 -12.72 28.41 -9.91
N ARG A 138 -13.25 27.91 -8.79
CA ARG A 138 -14.63 27.43 -8.66
C ARG A 138 -15.40 28.30 -7.67
N GLU A 139 -15.90 29.42 -8.14
CA GLU A 139 -16.68 30.36 -7.32
C GLU A 139 -17.76 29.64 -6.50
N GLY A 140 -17.82 29.94 -5.20
CA GLY A 140 -18.80 29.38 -4.25
C GLY A 140 -18.39 28.04 -3.61
N TYR A 141 -17.20 27.52 -3.90
CA TYR A 141 -16.72 26.27 -3.32
C TYR A 141 -15.57 26.52 -2.35
N TYR A 142 -15.59 25.79 -1.24
CA TYR A 142 -14.45 25.66 -0.34
C TYR A 142 -13.86 24.25 -0.51
N GLN A 143 -12.54 24.19 -0.64
CA GLN A 143 -11.80 22.92 -0.70
C GLN A 143 -10.97 22.73 0.55
N TYR A 144 -10.73 21.48 0.88
CA TYR A 144 -9.98 21.06 2.05
C TYR A 144 -8.56 20.70 1.64
N TYR A 145 -7.61 21.59 1.94
CA TYR A 145 -6.21 21.44 1.58
C TYR A 145 -5.40 20.98 2.77
N TYR A 146 -4.35 20.20 2.48
CA TYR A 146 -3.35 19.83 3.45
C TYR A 146 -2.14 20.75 3.32
N TYR A 147 -1.79 21.41 4.41
CA TYR A 147 -0.64 22.30 4.50
C TYR A 147 0.44 21.59 5.28
N PRO A 148 1.60 21.27 4.62
CA PRO A 148 2.76 20.76 5.33
C PRO A 148 3.19 21.71 6.46
N ALA A 149 3.63 21.17 7.58
CA ALA A 149 4.28 21.96 8.60
C ALA A 149 5.60 22.51 8.06
N GLU A 150 6.10 23.58 8.67
CA GLU A 150 7.33 24.23 8.24
C GLU A 150 8.51 23.25 8.32
N GLY A 151 9.29 23.15 7.24
CA GLY A 151 10.44 22.26 7.14
C GLY A 151 10.14 20.80 6.80
N GLU A 152 8.89 20.33 6.88
CA GLU A 152 8.54 18.91 6.67
C GLU A 152 8.85 18.40 5.25
N VAL A 153 8.57 19.22 4.24
CA VAL A 153 8.91 18.86 2.84
C VAL A 153 10.42 18.68 2.67
N GLU A 154 11.21 19.53 3.31
CA GLU A 154 12.69 19.46 3.25
C GLU A 154 13.20 18.25 4.04
N ARG A 155 12.62 17.96 5.21
CA ARG A 155 12.93 16.77 6.00
C ARG A 155 12.74 15.50 5.16
N VAL A 156 11.55 15.31 4.59
CA VAL A 156 11.24 14.11 3.79
C VAL A 156 12.13 14.02 2.55
N ARG A 157 12.44 15.15 1.89
CA ARG A 157 13.40 15.17 0.79
C ARG A 157 14.79 14.69 1.22
N ASN A 158 15.28 15.14 2.37
CA ASN A 158 16.57 14.74 2.90
C ASN A 158 16.60 13.26 3.29
N ASP A 159 15.52 12.75 3.90
CA ASP A 159 15.36 11.32 4.23
C ASP A 159 15.45 10.46 2.96
N ILE A 160 14.70 10.84 1.91
CA ILE A 160 14.73 10.13 0.61
C ILE A 160 16.14 10.17 -0.01
N ASN A 161 16.79 11.33 -0.01
CA ASN A 161 18.16 11.46 -0.54
C ASN A 161 19.16 10.61 0.24
N ALA A 162 19.05 10.53 1.58
CA ALA A 162 19.91 9.69 2.39
C ALA A 162 19.78 8.21 2.00
N VAL A 163 18.56 7.73 1.81
CA VAL A 163 18.30 6.33 1.33
C VAL A 163 18.92 6.11 -0.06
N LEU A 164 18.73 7.06 -1.00
CA LEU A 164 19.27 6.94 -2.36
C LEU A 164 20.81 6.97 -2.40
N GLU A 165 21.44 7.67 -1.45
CA GLU A 165 22.90 7.74 -1.30
C GLU A 165 23.49 6.58 -0.48
N GLY A 166 22.65 5.68 0.05
CA GLY A 166 23.08 4.54 0.86
C GLY A 166 23.60 4.92 2.24
N LYS A 167 23.07 6.01 2.80
CA LYS A 167 23.45 6.51 4.14
C LYS A 167 22.43 6.13 5.19
#